data_3e1b27534b7a5534872fc35b76876bf7
#
_entry.id   3e1b27534b7a5534872fc35b76876bf7
#
_cell.length_a   1.000
_cell.length_b   1.000
_cell.length_c   1.000
_cell.angle_alpha   90.00
_cell.angle_beta   90.00
_cell.angle_gamma   90.00
#
_symmetry.space_group_name_H-M   'P 1'
#
loop_
_entity.id
_entity.type
_entity.pdbx_description
1 polymer ?
#
loop_
_entity_poly.entity_id
_entity_poly.type
_entity_poly.pdbx_seq_one_letter_code
_entity_poly.pdbx_strand_id
1 'polypeptide(L)'
;MEEEVKDIWHVYSDGTRADIPFDTTEDKVYTWNSVAISAETAGVKVLVLTINDTHLHCLTKGDTERVAHFKKVLRQRLANRFTRIHFVCNPVRTRKEAKAKFMYVYRNCLDFYKKLPGEYPWGSGNIYFSEHNSNPADHRIGDYSLREQYRMFRTRMKLPEGWMVDTYGRILSDSFIDYVSVEQLFVSVRSFIAFLYVRREDEVALKQEIHRNYLESRSIQDLRRIGNEYCVQACGKTLVKVNVRVRLAIAATMIREGIAGRSASLAKALLLKPDDLTLLI
;
A
#
# COMPACT_ATOMS: atom_id res chain seq x y z
N MET A 1 5.69 1.62 -30.90
CA MET A 1 5.89 2.51 -29.74
C MET A 1 4.92 2.09 -28.65
N GLU A 2 5.39 1.93 -27.42
CA GLU A 2 4.48 1.69 -26.29
C GLU A 2 3.74 3.00 -25.98
N GLU A 3 2.41 2.88 -25.82
CA GLU A 3 1.55 4.01 -25.48
C GLU A 3 1.88 4.50 -24.06
N GLU A 4 2.39 5.72 -23.94
CA GLU A 4 2.68 6.34 -22.64
C GLU A 4 1.39 6.62 -21.88
N VAL A 5 1.44 6.40 -20.57
CA VAL A 5 0.42 6.85 -19.64
C VAL A 5 1.02 7.92 -18.71
N LYS A 6 0.18 8.87 -18.33
CA LYS A 6 0.61 9.94 -17.41
C LYS A 6 -0.15 9.82 -16.10
N ASP A 7 0.53 10.24 -15.04
CA ASP A 7 -0.07 10.43 -13.72
C ASP A 7 -0.63 9.16 -13.05
N ILE A 8 -0.14 7.97 -13.45
CA ILE A 8 -0.46 6.71 -12.76
C ILE A 8 0.70 6.32 -11.84
N TRP A 9 0.37 5.90 -10.62
CA TRP A 9 1.33 5.56 -9.59
C TRP A 9 0.94 4.29 -8.86
N HIS A 10 1.91 3.44 -8.60
CA HIS A 10 1.77 2.30 -7.70
C HIS A 10 2.20 2.71 -6.30
N VAL A 11 1.24 2.81 -5.39
CA VAL A 11 1.47 3.10 -3.97
C VAL A 11 1.23 1.83 -3.18
N TYR A 12 2.21 1.44 -2.37
CA TYR A 12 2.13 0.20 -1.61
C TYR A 12 2.96 0.25 -0.33
N SER A 13 2.56 -0.57 0.64
CA SER A 13 3.39 -0.97 1.76
C SER A 13 3.82 -2.41 1.55
N ASP A 14 4.98 -2.78 2.08
CA ASP A 14 5.36 -4.19 2.17
C ASP A 14 5.32 -4.59 3.65
N GLY A 15 4.69 -5.70 3.95
CA GLY A 15 4.65 -6.24 5.29
C GLY A 15 5.99 -6.87 5.62
N THR A 16 6.57 -6.49 6.72
CA THR A 16 7.62 -7.31 7.31
C THR A 16 6.98 -8.56 7.92
N ARG A 17 7.67 -9.69 7.89
CA ARG A 17 7.16 -10.93 8.50
C ARG A 17 6.88 -10.82 10.00
N ALA A 18 7.37 -9.76 10.64
CA ALA A 18 7.24 -9.50 12.07
C ALA A 18 5.99 -8.70 12.45
N ASP A 19 5.38 -7.98 11.51
CA ASP A 19 4.24 -7.11 11.81
C ASP A 19 3.06 -7.47 10.89
N ILE A 20 1.92 -7.78 11.49
CA ILE A 20 0.62 -7.97 10.81
C ILE A 20 -0.27 -6.77 11.16
N PRO A 21 -0.10 -5.61 10.49
CA PRO A 21 -0.78 -4.39 10.90
C PRO A 21 -2.29 -4.42 10.64
N PHE A 22 -2.77 -5.22 9.68
CA PHE A 22 -4.17 -5.24 9.24
C PHE A 22 -4.84 -6.57 9.57
N ASP A 23 -4.66 -7.07 10.79
CA ASP A 23 -5.11 -8.40 11.19
C ASP A 23 -6.63 -8.47 11.35
N THR A 24 -7.21 -7.49 12.04
CA THR A 24 -8.63 -7.49 12.34
C THR A 24 -9.50 -6.87 11.26
N THR A 25 -10.79 -7.16 11.27
CA THR A 25 -11.79 -6.50 10.41
C THR A 25 -11.78 -4.98 10.62
N GLU A 26 -11.69 -4.51 11.87
CA GLU A 26 -11.64 -3.08 12.19
C GLU A 26 -10.36 -2.42 11.65
N ASP A 27 -9.23 -3.11 11.64
CA ASP A 27 -7.98 -2.61 11.04
C ASP A 27 -8.13 -2.44 9.55
N LYS A 28 -8.74 -3.39 8.89
CA LYS A 28 -9.00 -3.34 7.44
C LYS A 28 -10.02 -2.26 7.08
N VAL A 29 -11.13 -2.13 7.83
CA VAL A 29 -12.11 -1.04 7.66
C VAL A 29 -11.43 0.33 7.85
N TYR A 30 -10.64 0.47 8.92
CA TYR A 30 -9.91 1.72 9.18
C TYR A 30 -8.92 2.06 8.06
N THR A 31 -8.19 1.06 7.57
CA THR A 31 -7.21 1.23 6.49
C THR A 31 -7.90 1.57 5.18
N TRP A 32 -8.97 0.85 4.84
CA TRP A 32 -9.79 1.09 3.65
C TRP A 32 -10.33 2.52 3.61
N ASN A 33 -11.01 2.94 4.69
CA ASN A 33 -11.54 4.29 4.83
C ASN A 33 -10.42 5.34 4.81
N SER A 34 -9.25 5.01 5.38
CA SER A 34 -8.10 5.92 5.34
C SER A 34 -7.57 6.13 3.93
N VAL A 35 -7.57 5.10 3.07
CA VAL A 35 -7.22 5.25 1.65
C VAL A 35 -8.23 6.14 0.93
N ALA A 36 -9.53 5.85 1.07
CA ALA A 36 -10.59 6.64 0.44
C ALA A 36 -10.51 8.13 0.83
N ILE A 37 -10.43 8.41 2.12
CA ILE A 37 -10.37 9.79 2.65
C ILE A 37 -9.08 10.50 2.24
N SER A 38 -7.95 9.79 2.22
CA SER A 38 -6.68 10.37 1.79
C SER A 38 -6.68 10.71 0.30
N ALA A 39 -7.32 9.88 -0.52
CA ALA A 39 -7.48 10.11 -1.94
C ALA A 39 -8.34 11.35 -2.20
N GLU A 40 -9.47 11.46 -1.53
CA GLU A 40 -10.34 12.64 -1.59
C GLU A 40 -9.63 13.91 -1.12
N THR A 41 -8.93 13.85 0.03
CA THR A 41 -8.17 14.98 0.57
C THR A 41 -7.10 15.49 -0.40
N ALA A 42 -6.46 14.59 -1.14
CA ALA A 42 -5.38 14.93 -2.05
C ALA A 42 -5.85 15.19 -3.50
N GLY A 43 -7.12 14.97 -3.80
CA GLY A 43 -7.64 15.04 -5.16
C GLY A 43 -7.07 13.98 -6.10
N VAL A 44 -6.78 12.80 -5.56
CA VAL A 44 -6.24 11.64 -6.29
C VAL A 44 -7.35 10.63 -6.54
N LYS A 45 -7.36 10.01 -7.72
CA LYS A 45 -8.26 8.90 -8.04
C LYS A 45 -7.60 7.57 -7.69
N VAL A 46 -8.31 6.67 -7.02
CA VAL A 46 -7.86 5.29 -6.77
C VAL A 46 -8.39 4.41 -7.88
N LEU A 47 -7.49 3.70 -8.57
CA LEU A 47 -7.85 2.81 -9.69
C LEU A 47 -8.11 1.39 -9.23
N VAL A 48 -7.34 0.89 -8.28
CA VAL A 48 -7.49 -0.43 -7.66
C VAL A 48 -6.86 -0.41 -6.27
N LEU A 49 -7.46 -1.14 -5.35
CA LEU A 49 -6.99 -1.29 -3.97
C LEU A 49 -7.12 -2.74 -3.53
N THR A 50 -6.09 -3.26 -2.86
CA THR A 50 -6.13 -4.53 -2.13
C THR A 50 -5.39 -4.37 -0.80
N ILE A 51 -6.03 -4.79 0.29
CA ILE A 51 -5.47 -4.79 1.63
C ILE A 51 -5.37 -6.24 2.12
N ASN A 52 -4.15 -6.70 2.33
CA ASN A 52 -3.85 -7.98 2.97
C ASN A 52 -3.51 -7.77 4.44
N ASP A 53 -3.36 -8.81 5.22
CA ASP A 53 -3.05 -8.70 6.65
C ASP A 53 -1.72 -7.96 6.91
N THR A 54 -0.75 -8.13 6.03
CA THR A 54 0.61 -7.59 6.20
C THR A 54 0.88 -6.33 5.41
N HIS A 55 0.15 -6.08 4.32
CA HIS A 55 0.45 -4.99 3.39
C HIS A 55 -0.78 -4.55 2.59
N LEU A 56 -0.68 -3.37 2.00
CA LEU A 56 -1.65 -2.89 1.03
C LEU A 56 -0.98 -2.48 -0.28
N HIS A 57 -1.71 -2.63 -1.37
CA HIS A 57 -1.35 -2.12 -2.68
C HIS A 57 -2.50 -1.31 -3.26
N CYS A 58 -2.19 -0.16 -3.88
CA CYS A 58 -3.14 0.54 -4.72
C CYS A 58 -2.47 1.17 -5.94
N LEU A 59 -3.20 1.26 -7.05
CA LEU A 59 -2.86 2.17 -8.13
C LEU A 59 -3.68 3.43 -7.98
N THR A 60 -3.02 4.57 -8.17
CA THR A 60 -3.63 5.89 -8.10
C THR A 60 -3.36 6.69 -9.36
N LYS A 61 -4.26 7.63 -9.67
CA LYS A 61 -4.10 8.59 -10.78
C LYS A 61 -4.14 10.00 -10.22
N GLY A 62 -3.10 10.76 -10.47
CA GLY A 62 -2.90 12.14 -10.05
C GLY A 62 -1.49 12.60 -10.36
N ASP A 63 -1.28 13.91 -10.44
CA ASP A 63 0.07 14.46 -10.61
C ASP A 63 0.99 14.14 -9.41
N THR A 64 2.28 14.40 -9.59
CA THR A 64 3.32 14.08 -8.59
C THR A 64 3.04 14.72 -7.22
N GLU A 65 2.55 15.96 -7.20
CA GLU A 65 2.30 16.70 -5.96
C GLU A 65 1.11 16.13 -5.20
N ARG A 66 0.01 15.85 -5.90
CA ARG A 66 -1.19 15.24 -5.33
C ARG A 66 -0.90 13.85 -4.77
N VAL A 67 -0.15 13.04 -5.50
CA VAL A 67 0.20 11.69 -5.05
C VAL A 67 1.19 11.73 -3.87
N ALA A 68 2.13 12.67 -3.84
CA ALA A 68 2.98 12.90 -2.68
C ALA A 68 2.14 13.33 -1.45
N HIS A 69 1.15 14.20 -1.67
CA HIS A 69 0.19 14.60 -0.62
C HIS A 69 -0.66 13.42 -0.16
N PHE A 70 -1.22 12.65 -1.07
CA PHE A 70 -1.95 11.40 -0.76
C PHE A 70 -1.13 10.48 0.15
N LYS A 71 0.11 10.16 -0.24
CA LYS A 71 1.01 9.32 0.55
C LYS A 71 1.27 9.90 1.95
N LYS A 72 1.47 11.22 2.05
CA LYS A 72 1.67 11.91 3.33
C LYS A 72 0.44 11.78 4.24
N VAL A 73 -0.75 12.11 3.73
CA VAL A 73 -2.01 12.04 4.49
C VAL A 73 -2.31 10.60 4.92
N LEU A 74 -2.18 9.64 4.00
CA LEU A 74 -2.40 8.22 4.30
C LEU A 74 -1.48 7.74 5.42
N ARG A 75 -0.17 8.06 5.33
CA ARG A 75 0.79 7.71 6.38
C ARG A 75 0.43 8.33 7.73
N GLN A 76 0.03 9.61 7.76
CA GLN A 76 -0.37 10.28 8.97
C GLN A 76 -1.63 9.65 9.60
N ARG A 77 -2.62 9.32 8.80
CA ARG A 77 -3.84 8.66 9.27
C ARG A 77 -3.53 7.29 9.87
N LEU A 78 -2.77 6.47 9.15
CA LEU A 78 -2.44 5.13 9.61
C LEU A 78 -1.51 5.12 10.82
N ALA A 79 -0.65 6.12 10.99
CA ALA A 79 0.24 6.25 12.15
C ALA A 79 -0.51 6.43 13.49
N ASN A 80 -1.79 6.81 13.46
CA ASN A 80 -2.62 6.89 14.67
C ASN A 80 -3.01 5.50 15.23
N ARG A 81 -2.90 4.45 14.41
CA ARG A 81 -3.28 3.08 14.79
C ARG A 81 -2.15 2.07 14.62
N PHE A 82 -1.30 2.28 13.63
CA PHE A 82 -0.25 1.34 13.25
C PHE A 82 1.12 1.98 13.34
N THR A 83 2.04 1.32 14.01
CA THR A 83 3.45 1.75 14.04
C THR A 83 4.18 1.18 12.82
N ARG A 84 5.11 1.98 12.26
CA ARG A 84 6.11 1.51 11.27
C ARG A 84 5.64 1.19 9.85
N ILE A 85 4.42 1.57 9.43
CA ILE A 85 4.06 1.39 8.03
C ILE A 85 4.88 2.33 7.15
N HIS A 86 5.60 1.74 6.20
CA HIS A 86 6.36 2.45 5.19
C HIS A 86 5.68 2.31 3.83
N PHE A 87 5.52 3.44 3.12
CA PHE A 87 4.91 3.48 1.80
C PHE A 87 5.93 3.82 0.73
N VAL A 88 5.93 3.03 -0.32
CA VAL A 88 6.63 3.29 -1.58
C VAL A 88 5.63 3.85 -2.58
N CYS A 89 6.11 4.71 -3.47
CA CYS A 89 5.31 5.31 -4.51
C CYS A 89 6.15 5.34 -5.80
N ASN A 90 5.79 4.50 -6.76
CA ASN A 90 6.51 4.36 -8.03
C ASN A 90 5.64 4.81 -9.20
N PRO A 91 6.16 5.65 -10.12
CA PRO A 91 5.43 6.02 -11.32
C PRO A 91 5.24 4.82 -12.24
N VAL A 92 4.12 4.81 -12.95
CA VAL A 92 3.79 3.86 -14.00
C VAL A 92 3.84 4.61 -15.33
N ARG A 93 4.64 4.16 -16.27
CA ARG A 93 5.00 4.96 -17.44
C ARG A 93 4.29 4.55 -18.72
N THR A 94 3.93 3.26 -18.84
CA THR A 94 3.32 2.76 -20.07
C THR A 94 1.97 2.09 -19.78
N ARG A 95 1.11 2.03 -20.80
CA ARG A 95 -0.20 1.36 -20.72
C ARG A 95 -0.05 -0.13 -20.40
N LYS A 96 0.96 -0.78 -20.96
CA LYS A 96 1.27 -2.19 -20.67
C LYS A 96 1.64 -2.38 -19.20
N GLU A 97 2.51 -1.53 -18.67
CA GLU A 97 2.89 -1.53 -17.26
C GLU A 97 1.69 -1.25 -16.33
N ALA A 98 0.82 -0.30 -16.72
CA ALA A 98 -0.39 0.01 -15.96
C ALA A 98 -1.32 -1.21 -15.85
N LYS A 99 -1.55 -1.92 -16.97
CA LYS A 99 -2.33 -3.17 -16.98
C LYS A 99 -1.69 -4.26 -16.13
N ALA A 100 -0.37 -4.44 -16.24
CA ALA A 100 0.35 -5.46 -15.48
C ALA A 100 0.30 -5.19 -13.97
N LYS A 101 0.58 -3.95 -13.55
CA LYS A 101 0.51 -3.54 -12.13
C LYS A 101 -0.93 -3.56 -11.60
N PHE A 102 -1.90 -3.19 -12.42
CA PHE A 102 -3.32 -3.35 -12.05
C PHE A 102 -3.65 -4.81 -11.73
N MET A 103 -3.32 -5.73 -12.66
CA MET A 103 -3.60 -7.16 -12.47
C MET A 103 -2.84 -7.75 -11.28
N TYR A 104 -1.62 -7.30 -11.04
CA TYR A 104 -0.88 -7.69 -9.85
C TYR A 104 -1.62 -7.29 -8.56
N VAL A 105 -2.06 -6.03 -8.45
CA VAL A 105 -2.83 -5.56 -7.28
C VAL A 105 -4.17 -6.27 -7.19
N TYR A 106 -4.87 -6.42 -8.31
CA TYR A 106 -6.17 -7.08 -8.39
C TYR A 106 -6.13 -8.53 -7.89
N ARG A 107 -5.07 -9.28 -8.28
CA ARG A 107 -4.89 -10.70 -7.91
C ARG A 107 -4.15 -10.93 -6.61
N ASN A 108 -3.69 -9.88 -5.93
CA ASN A 108 -2.86 -10.02 -4.74
C ASN A 108 -3.52 -10.84 -3.62
N CYS A 109 -4.85 -10.88 -3.56
CA CYS A 109 -5.61 -11.70 -2.63
C CYS A 109 -5.55 -13.22 -2.91
N LEU A 110 -5.28 -13.64 -4.15
CA LEU A 110 -5.20 -15.06 -4.53
C LEU A 110 -4.05 -15.78 -3.83
N ASP A 111 -2.93 -15.09 -3.67
CA ASP A 111 -1.72 -15.68 -3.08
C ASP A 111 -1.90 -15.98 -1.59
N PHE A 112 -2.67 -15.17 -0.88
CA PHE A 112 -2.79 -15.22 0.57
C PHE A 112 -4.06 -15.93 1.03
N TYR A 113 -5.19 -15.70 0.36
CA TYR A 113 -6.50 -16.14 0.86
C TYR A 113 -7.19 -17.17 -0.03
N LYS A 114 -6.63 -17.48 -1.20
CA LYS A 114 -7.25 -18.36 -2.21
C LYS A 114 -8.70 -17.96 -2.56
N LYS A 115 -8.98 -16.65 -2.48
CA LYS A 115 -10.29 -16.07 -2.84
C LYS A 115 -10.18 -15.35 -4.18
N LEU A 116 -11.23 -15.44 -4.98
CA LEU A 116 -11.31 -14.68 -6.22
C LEU A 116 -11.33 -13.16 -5.90
N PRO A 117 -10.70 -12.33 -6.74
CA PRO A 117 -10.67 -10.89 -6.49
C PRO A 117 -12.03 -10.23 -6.32
N GLY A 118 -13.06 -10.73 -7.02
CA GLY A 118 -14.44 -10.26 -6.86
C GLY A 118 -15.12 -10.69 -5.55
N GLU A 119 -14.60 -11.71 -4.88
CA GLU A 119 -15.12 -12.25 -3.61
C GLU A 119 -14.33 -11.77 -2.40
N TYR A 120 -13.17 -11.16 -2.64
CA TYR A 120 -12.31 -10.71 -1.55
C TYR A 120 -12.80 -9.36 -1.00
N PRO A 121 -13.27 -9.30 0.25
CA PRO A 121 -13.95 -8.12 0.79
C PRO A 121 -13.03 -6.90 0.96
N TRP A 122 -11.70 -7.12 1.03
CA TRP A 122 -10.69 -6.08 1.23
C TRP A 122 -9.94 -5.75 -0.05
N GLY A 123 -10.57 -6.02 -1.19
CA GLY A 123 -10.14 -5.64 -2.52
C GLY A 123 -11.26 -4.96 -3.29
N SER A 124 -10.91 -4.09 -4.21
CA SER A 124 -11.87 -3.43 -5.10
C SER A 124 -12.28 -4.29 -6.30
N GLY A 125 -12.08 -5.63 -6.21
CA GLY A 125 -12.22 -6.53 -7.35
C GLY A 125 -13.64 -6.70 -7.89
N ASN A 126 -14.65 -6.44 -7.09
CA ASN A 126 -16.06 -6.62 -7.41
C ASN A 126 -16.68 -5.49 -8.24
N ILE A 127 -15.94 -4.39 -8.48
CA ILE A 127 -16.53 -3.20 -9.07
C ILE A 127 -16.34 -3.10 -10.60
N TYR A 128 -15.34 -3.79 -11.17
CA TYR A 128 -15.00 -3.63 -12.59
C TYR A 128 -15.88 -4.49 -13.47
N PHE A 129 -16.43 -3.87 -14.53
CA PHE A 129 -17.31 -4.53 -15.52
C PHE A 129 -18.51 -5.24 -14.87
N SER A 130 -18.97 -4.74 -13.75
CA SER A 130 -20.09 -5.29 -12.98
C SER A 130 -21.26 -4.31 -12.92
N GLU A 131 -22.43 -4.82 -12.56
CA GLU A 131 -23.57 -3.97 -12.22
C GLU A 131 -23.36 -3.39 -10.82
N HIS A 132 -23.49 -2.06 -10.69
CA HIS A 132 -23.35 -1.34 -9.42
C HIS A 132 -24.70 -1.28 -8.70
N ASN A 133 -25.10 -2.40 -8.11
CA ASN A 133 -26.34 -2.48 -7.36
C ASN A 133 -26.14 -2.01 -5.93
N SER A 134 -26.91 -1.02 -5.49
CA SER A 134 -26.93 -0.59 -4.09
C SER A 134 -27.62 -1.64 -3.22
N ASN A 135 -26.99 -1.98 -2.09
CA ASN A 135 -27.65 -2.77 -1.07
C ASN A 135 -28.57 -1.86 -0.26
N PRO A 136 -29.85 -2.23 -0.03
CA PRO A 136 -30.77 -1.43 0.79
C PRO A 136 -30.28 -1.18 2.24
N ALA A 137 -29.33 -1.97 2.74
CA ALA A 137 -28.72 -1.77 4.04
C ALA A 137 -27.55 -0.76 4.05
N ASP A 138 -27.17 -0.23 2.89
CA ASP A 138 -26.10 0.77 2.80
C ASP A 138 -26.66 2.17 3.05
N HIS A 139 -25.88 3.01 3.71
CA HIS A 139 -26.27 4.37 4.09
C HIS A 139 -25.42 5.41 3.36
N ARG A 140 -26.01 6.55 3.03
CA ARG A 140 -25.26 7.69 2.50
C ARG A 140 -24.49 8.40 3.61
N ILE A 141 -23.28 8.84 3.33
CA ILE A 141 -22.52 9.67 4.29
C ILE A 141 -23.27 10.96 4.64
N GLY A 142 -24.01 11.54 3.68
CA GLY A 142 -24.86 12.70 3.92
C GLY A 142 -25.97 12.52 4.96
N ASP A 143 -26.37 11.28 5.26
CA ASP A 143 -27.39 10.96 6.25
C ASP A 143 -26.85 11.04 7.69
N TYR A 144 -25.53 11.05 7.86
CA TYR A 144 -24.88 11.15 9.15
C TYR A 144 -24.53 12.59 9.50
N SER A 145 -24.78 12.98 10.76
CA SER A 145 -24.29 14.26 11.28
C SER A 145 -22.75 14.35 11.23
N LEU A 146 -22.18 15.53 11.18
CA LEU A 146 -20.72 15.74 11.21
C LEU A 146 -20.05 15.08 12.43
N ARG A 147 -20.76 15.00 13.56
CA ARG A 147 -20.27 14.33 14.77
C ARG A 147 -20.16 12.82 14.59
N GLU A 148 -21.13 12.21 13.93
CA GLU A 148 -21.12 10.77 13.60
C GLU A 148 -20.05 10.48 12.56
N GLN A 149 -19.97 11.26 11.49
CA GLN A 149 -18.89 11.15 10.50
C GLN A 149 -17.51 11.24 11.16
N TYR A 150 -17.32 12.18 12.09
CA TYR A 150 -16.05 12.28 12.82
C TYR A 150 -15.76 11.03 13.67
N ARG A 151 -16.77 10.47 14.33
CA ARG A 151 -16.60 9.23 15.12
C ARG A 151 -16.23 8.03 14.24
N MET A 152 -16.89 7.91 13.09
CA MET A 152 -16.67 6.80 12.14
C MET A 152 -15.33 6.91 11.42
N PHE A 153 -15.04 8.08 10.88
CA PHE A 153 -13.95 8.28 9.91
C PHE A 153 -12.72 9.00 10.48
N ARG A 154 -12.82 9.54 11.69
CA ARG A 154 -11.73 10.30 12.34
C ARG A 154 -11.18 11.43 11.43
N THR A 155 -12.08 12.13 10.73
CA THR A 155 -11.75 13.29 9.91
C THR A 155 -12.69 14.45 10.19
N ARG A 156 -12.15 15.68 10.10
CA ARG A 156 -12.94 16.92 10.14
C ARG A 156 -13.29 17.42 8.74
N MET A 157 -12.75 16.79 7.71
CA MET A 157 -13.08 17.11 6.35
C MET A 157 -14.52 16.68 6.08
N LYS A 158 -15.29 17.54 5.43
CA LYS A 158 -16.60 17.17 4.90
C LYS A 158 -16.41 16.20 3.76
N LEU A 159 -16.85 14.96 3.95
CA LEU A 159 -16.80 13.91 2.93
C LEU A 159 -17.93 14.14 1.90
N PRO A 160 -17.79 13.62 0.67
CA PRO A 160 -18.86 13.70 -0.32
C PRO A 160 -20.16 13.06 0.20
N GLU A 161 -21.25 13.82 0.16
CA GLU A 161 -22.55 13.41 0.70
C GLU A 161 -23.12 12.17 0.01
N GLY A 162 -22.78 11.99 -1.27
CA GLY A 162 -23.23 10.84 -2.07
C GLY A 162 -22.43 9.55 -1.83
N TRP A 163 -21.34 9.58 -1.05
CA TRP A 163 -20.62 8.36 -0.73
C TRP A 163 -21.47 7.40 0.11
N MET A 164 -21.38 6.14 -0.20
CA MET A 164 -22.12 5.08 0.48
C MET A 164 -21.23 4.33 1.48
N VAL A 165 -21.83 3.86 2.56
CA VAL A 165 -21.17 3.15 3.64
C VAL A 165 -21.95 1.89 3.95
N ASP A 166 -21.26 0.76 4.08
CA ASP A 166 -21.87 -0.50 4.48
C ASP A 166 -22.18 -0.57 5.99
N THR A 167 -22.81 -1.63 6.42
CA THR A 167 -23.20 -1.87 7.83
C THR A 167 -22.00 -1.98 8.79
N TYR A 168 -20.79 -2.19 8.27
CA TYR A 168 -19.54 -2.19 9.05
C TYR A 168 -18.86 -0.81 9.13
N GLY A 169 -19.46 0.20 8.52
CA GLY A 169 -18.88 1.56 8.44
C GLY A 169 -17.75 1.69 7.42
N ARG A 170 -17.67 0.76 6.44
CA ARG A 170 -16.71 0.82 5.35
C ARG A 170 -17.30 1.62 4.18
N ILE A 171 -16.56 2.59 3.65
CA ILE A 171 -16.90 3.31 2.44
C ILE A 171 -16.93 2.32 1.27
N LEU A 172 -18.01 2.30 0.50
CA LEU A 172 -18.15 1.38 -0.64
C LEU A 172 -17.16 1.70 -1.75
N SER A 173 -16.75 0.67 -2.49
CA SER A 173 -15.78 0.81 -3.58
C SER A 173 -16.23 1.80 -4.65
N ASP A 174 -17.49 1.78 -5.04
CA ASP A 174 -18.08 2.65 -6.07
C ASP A 174 -18.06 4.14 -5.68
N SER A 175 -17.94 4.44 -4.39
CA SER A 175 -17.86 5.80 -3.88
C SER A 175 -16.53 6.49 -4.18
N PHE A 176 -15.42 5.74 -4.28
CA PHE A 176 -14.10 6.36 -4.42
C PHE A 176 -13.15 5.69 -5.43
N ILE A 177 -13.49 4.50 -5.94
CA ILE A 177 -12.70 3.83 -6.97
C ILE A 177 -13.10 4.37 -8.34
N ASP A 178 -12.12 4.83 -9.11
CA ASP A 178 -12.31 5.26 -10.50
C ASP A 178 -12.29 4.05 -11.45
N TYR A 179 -13.34 3.24 -11.37
CA TYR A 179 -13.51 2.05 -12.20
C TYR A 179 -13.67 2.41 -13.68
N VAL A 180 -14.24 3.56 -14.01
CA VAL A 180 -14.43 4.03 -15.38
C VAL A 180 -13.09 4.17 -16.10
N SER A 181 -12.08 4.80 -15.46
CA SER A 181 -10.72 4.88 -16.02
C SER A 181 -10.08 3.50 -16.22
N VAL A 182 -10.38 2.53 -15.35
CA VAL A 182 -9.89 1.16 -15.48
C VAL A 182 -10.56 0.44 -16.65
N GLU A 183 -11.86 0.55 -16.79
CA GLU A 183 -12.60 -0.04 -17.90
C GLU A 183 -12.13 0.51 -19.24
N GLN A 184 -11.87 1.81 -19.32
CA GLN A 184 -11.23 2.45 -20.48
C GLN A 184 -9.80 1.94 -20.72
N LEU A 185 -9.03 1.69 -19.67
CA LEU A 185 -7.68 1.13 -19.78
C LEU A 185 -7.69 -0.24 -20.45
N PHE A 186 -8.64 -1.11 -20.09
CA PHE A 186 -8.79 -2.46 -20.65
C PHE A 186 -9.65 -2.52 -21.90
N VAL A 187 -10.47 -1.51 -22.16
CA VAL A 187 -11.33 -1.36 -23.35
C VAL A 187 -12.55 -2.29 -23.36
N SER A 188 -12.41 -3.52 -22.89
CA SER A 188 -13.50 -4.51 -22.89
C SER A 188 -13.31 -5.58 -21.81
N VAL A 189 -14.42 -6.19 -21.39
CA VAL A 189 -14.43 -7.38 -20.50
C VAL A 189 -13.53 -8.48 -21.03
N ARG A 190 -13.56 -8.75 -22.33
CA ARG A 190 -12.74 -9.79 -22.96
C ARG A 190 -11.24 -9.49 -22.80
N SER A 191 -10.84 -8.25 -23.02
CA SER A 191 -9.45 -7.81 -22.80
C SER A 191 -9.07 -7.92 -21.32
N PHE A 192 -9.94 -7.51 -20.41
CA PHE A 192 -9.73 -7.61 -18.97
C PHE A 192 -9.50 -9.07 -18.54
N ILE A 193 -10.39 -9.98 -18.96
CA ILE A 193 -10.27 -11.41 -18.67
C ILE A 193 -8.99 -12.00 -19.29
N ALA A 194 -8.61 -11.61 -20.50
CA ALA A 194 -7.37 -12.08 -21.11
C ALA A 194 -6.14 -11.73 -20.27
N PHE A 195 -6.11 -10.55 -19.65
CA PHE A 195 -5.03 -10.15 -18.74
C PHE A 195 -5.05 -10.90 -17.39
N LEU A 196 -6.19 -11.47 -16.96
CA LEU A 196 -6.23 -12.33 -15.77
C LEU A 196 -5.41 -13.61 -15.94
N TYR A 197 -5.22 -14.07 -17.16
CA TYR A 197 -4.50 -15.31 -17.50
C TYR A 197 -3.06 -15.05 -17.98
N VAL A 198 -2.55 -13.82 -17.88
CA VAL A 198 -1.16 -13.51 -18.24
C VAL A 198 -0.19 -14.31 -17.38
N ARG A 199 0.89 -14.76 -17.99
CA ARG A 199 1.83 -15.77 -17.50
C ARG A 199 2.42 -15.44 -16.12
N ARG A 200 2.54 -16.48 -15.32
CA ARG A 200 3.08 -16.47 -13.96
C ARG A 200 4.52 -15.94 -13.86
N GLU A 201 5.30 -16.10 -14.94
CA GLU A 201 6.70 -15.65 -15.02
C GLU A 201 6.84 -14.12 -14.95
N ASP A 202 6.00 -13.38 -15.69
CA ASP A 202 5.97 -11.91 -15.66
C ASP A 202 5.56 -11.39 -14.28
N GLU A 203 4.72 -12.11 -13.57
CA GLU A 203 4.27 -11.76 -12.22
C GLU A 203 5.37 -11.99 -11.18
N VAL A 204 6.17 -13.05 -11.30
CA VAL A 204 7.31 -13.29 -10.41
C VAL A 204 8.34 -12.17 -10.53
N ALA A 205 8.68 -11.78 -11.76
CA ALA A 205 9.61 -10.68 -12.01
C ALA A 205 9.08 -9.36 -11.43
N LEU A 206 7.79 -9.08 -11.59
CA LEU A 206 7.13 -7.89 -11.04
C LEU A 206 7.15 -7.90 -9.50
N LYS A 207 6.88 -9.03 -8.86
CA LYS A 207 6.97 -9.17 -7.39
C LYS A 207 8.37 -8.88 -6.88
N GLN A 208 9.39 -9.43 -7.55
CA GLN A 208 10.78 -9.20 -7.19
C GLN A 208 11.18 -7.72 -7.35
N GLU A 209 10.73 -7.06 -8.42
CA GLU A 209 10.93 -5.62 -8.64
C GLU A 209 10.28 -4.80 -7.53
N ILE A 210 9.02 -5.06 -7.22
CA ILE A 210 8.26 -4.36 -6.18
C ILE A 210 8.96 -4.52 -4.83
N HIS A 211 9.34 -5.73 -4.47
CA HIS A 211 10.05 -6.01 -3.22
C HIS A 211 11.41 -5.30 -3.16
N ARG A 212 12.20 -5.35 -4.23
CA ARG A 212 13.48 -4.64 -4.32
C ARG A 212 13.29 -3.14 -4.12
N ASN A 213 12.37 -2.53 -4.86
CA ASN A 213 12.06 -1.10 -4.76
C ASN A 213 11.65 -0.71 -3.34
N TYR A 214 10.90 -1.57 -2.65
CA TYR A 214 10.54 -1.35 -1.25
C TYR A 214 11.78 -1.33 -0.34
N LEU A 215 12.65 -2.32 -0.45
CA LEU A 215 13.87 -2.41 0.37
C LEU A 215 14.81 -1.21 0.15
N GLU A 216 14.86 -0.68 -1.07
CA GLU A 216 15.73 0.44 -1.46
C GLU A 216 15.11 1.82 -1.17
N SER A 217 13.81 1.89 -0.91
CA SER A 217 13.08 3.17 -0.78
C SER A 217 13.29 3.89 0.55
N ARG A 218 13.81 3.20 1.58
CA ARG A 218 14.00 3.79 2.90
C ARG A 218 15.20 4.73 2.92
N SER A 219 15.00 5.92 3.48
CA SER A 219 16.10 6.87 3.66
C SER A 219 17.14 6.36 4.67
N ILE A 220 18.38 6.83 4.53
CA ILE A 220 19.44 6.54 5.50
C ILE A 220 19.05 7.00 6.92
N GLN A 221 18.28 8.08 7.04
CA GLN A 221 17.80 8.58 8.31
C GLN A 221 16.77 7.64 8.95
N ASP A 222 15.82 7.12 8.17
CA ASP A 222 14.84 6.13 8.65
C ASP A 222 15.52 4.84 9.07
N LEU A 223 16.44 4.32 8.25
CA LEU A 223 17.22 3.13 8.58
C LEU A 223 18.05 3.32 9.86
N ARG A 224 18.66 4.49 10.05
CA ARG A 224 19.41 4.83 11.26
C ARG A 224 18.50 4.90 12.48
N ARG A 225 17.33 5.52 12.37
CA ARG A 225 16.36 5.58 13.46
C ARG A 225 15.92 4.19 13.88
N ILE A 226 15.52 3.36 12.91
CA ILE A 226 15.12 1.97 13.16
C ILE A 226 16.27 1.17 13.78
N GLY A 227 17.48 1.26 13.22
CA GLY A 227 18.66 0.61 13.78
C GLY A 227 18.99 1.03 15.21
N ASN A 228 18.79 2.30 15.56
CA ASN A 228 18.92 2.76 16.95
C ASN A 228 17.83 2.16 17.85
N GLU A 229 16.59 2.07 17.41
CA GLU A 229 15.51 1.43 18.16
C GLU A 229 15.85 -0.02 18.49
N TYR A 230 16.29 -0.80 17.49
CA TYR A 230 16.75 -2.19 17.69
C TYR A 230 17.94 -2.26 18.67
N CYS A 231 18.90 -1.34 18.52
CA CYS A 231 20.07 -1.29 19.39
C CYS A 231 19.72 -1.02 20.84
N VAL A 232 18.84 -0.05 21.08
CA VAL A 232 18.35 0.28 22.43
C VAL A 232 17.56 -0.89 23.01
N GLN A 233 16.69 -1.50 22.22
CA GLN A 233 15.92 -2.66 22.65
C GLN A 233 16.79 -3.87 23.00
N ALA A 234 17.85 -4.13 22.21
CA ALA A 234 18.72 -5.28 22.41
C ALA A 234 19.74 -5.11 23.55
N CYS A 235 20.27 -3.92 23.76
CA CYS A 235 21.39 -3.69 24.69
C CYS A 235 21.36 -2.37 25.49
N GLY A 236 20.27 -1.60 25.40
CA GLY A 236 20.10 -0.32 26.13
C GLY A 236 21.01 0.82 25.63
N LYS A 237 21.69 0.65 24.48
CA LYS A 237 22.66 1.62 23.94
C LYS A 237 22.30 2.04 22.53
N THR A 238 22.76 3.22 22.10
CA THR A 238 22.63 3.67 20.71
C THR A 238 23.72 3.07 19.81
N LEU A 239 23.50 3.07 18.50
CA LEU A 239 24.45 2.57 17.48
C LEU A 239 25.86 3.15 17.60
N VAL A 240 25.98 4.41 18.02
CA VAL A 240 27.29 5.06 18.20
C VAL A 240 28.09 4.45 19.37
N LYS A 241 27.39 3.95 20.40
CA LYS A 241 28.00 3.43 21.64
C LYS A 241 28.27 1.92 21.62
N VAL A 242 28.01 1.23 20.50
CA VAL A 242 28.24 -0.20 20.37
C VAL A 242 29.31 -0.52 19.33
N ASN A 243 29.92 -1.70 19.44
CA ASN A 243 30.95 -2.16 18.52
C ASN A 243 30.36 -2.66 17.17
N VAL A 244 31.23 -2.91 16.21
CA VAL A 244 30.86 -3.36 14.87
C VAL A 244 30.08 -4.68 14.88
N ARG A 245 30.38 -5.62 15.79
CA ARG A 245 29.68 -6.92 15.88
C ARG A 245 28.21 -6.74 16.23
N VAL A 246 27.90 -5.83 17.18
CA VAL A 246 26.50 -5.51 17.53
C VAL A 246 25.79 -4.85 16.35
N ARG A 247 26.44 -3.92 15.66
CA ARG A 247 25.87 -3.27 14.46
C ARG A 247 25.58 -4.28 13.34
N LEU A 248 26.47 -5.25 13.14
CA LEU A 248 26.27 -6.35 12.18
C LEU A 248 25.09 -7.24 12.58
N ALA A 249 24.94 -7.57 13.86
CA ALA A 249 23.78 -8.33 14.34
C ALA A 249 22.47 -7.58 14.10
N ILE A 250 22.46 -6.26 14.32
CA ILE A 250 21.31 -5.41 13.99
C ILE A 250 21.06 -5.39 12.49
N ALA A 251 22.09 -5.25 11.65
CA ALA A 251 21.96 -5.32 10.20
C ALA A 251 21.34 -6.63 9.75
N ALA A 252 21.84 -7.77 10.28
CA ALA A 252 21.30 -9.10 10.00
C ALA A 252 19.81 -9.21 10.40
N THR A 253 19.43 -8.66 11.55
CA THR A 253 18.04 -8.63 11.98
C THR A 253 17.18 -7.78 11.04
N MET A 254 17.61 -6.57 10.69
CA MET A 254 16.86 -5.68 9.78
C MET A 254 16.70 -6.30 8.38
N ILE A 255 17.72 -7.04 7.88
CA ILE A 255 17.64 -7.74 6.60
C ILE A 255 16.67 -8.94 6.71
N ARG A 256 16.78 -9.74 7.74
CA ARG A 256 15.91 -10.91 7.98
C ARG A 256 14.44 -10.53 8.12
N GLU A 257 14.17 -9.41 8.76
CA GLU A 257 12.82 -8.89 8.94
C GLU A 257 12.29 -8.10 7.71
N GLY A 258 13.08 -8.01 6.64
CA GLY A 258 12.67 -7.33 5.41
C GLY A 258 12.56 -5.80 5.55
N ILE A 259 13.25 -5.20 6.52
CA ILE A 259 13.27 -3.74 6.72
C ILE A 259 14.18 -3.07 5.70
N ALA A 260 15.28 -3.73 5.33
CA ALA A 260 16.23 -3.23 4.35
C ALA A 260 16.91 -4.38 3.60
N GLY A 261 17.32 -4.11 2.36
CA GLY A 261 18.24 -4.97 1.61
C GLY A 261 19.70 -4.74 2.03
N ARG A 262 20.59 -5.64 1.59
CA ARG A 262 22.04 -5.45 1.71
C ARG A 262 22.48 -4.30 0.81
N SER A 263 22.52 -3.09 1.34
CA SER A 263 22.77 -1.88 0.55
C SER A 263 23.80 -0.97 1.24
N ALA A 264 24.45 -0.13 0.44
CA ALA A 264 25.33 0.92 0.96
C ALA A 264 24.56 1.88 1.90
N SER A 265 23.28 2.10 1.66
CA SER A 265 22.41 2.89 2.53
C SER A 265 22.26 2.28 3.91
N LEU A 266 22.04 0.96 4.01
CA LEU A 266 22.00 0.25 5.28
C LEU A 266 23.35 0.31 6.02
N ALA A 267 24.46 0.05 5.32
CA ALA A 267 25.80 0.14 5.91
C ALA A 267 26.03 1.54 6.50
N LYS A 268 25.79 2.59 5.72
CA LYS A 268 25.94 3.98 6.16
C LYS A 268 25.01 4.35 7.32
N ALA A 269 23.79 3.84 7.31
CA ALA A 269 22.82 4.06 8.39
C ALA A 269 23.30 3.47 9.72
N LEU A 270 23.88 2.26 9.69
CA LEU A 270 24.37 1.52 10.86
C LEU A 270 25.85 1.79 11.21
N LEU A 271 26.47 2.77 10.56
CA LEU A 271 27.88 3.11 10.77
C LEU A 271 28.81 1.91 10.50
N LEU A 272 28.53 1.16 9.45
CA LEU A 272 29.30 0.04 8.92
C LEU A 272 29.96 0.43 7.59
N LYS A 273 30.99 -0.30 7.18
CA LYS A 273 31.50 -0.24 5.82
C LYS A 273 30.61 -1.11 4.91
N PRO A 274 30.44 -0.80 3.62
CA PRO A 274 29.66 -1.63 2.70
C PRO A 274 30.12 -3.10 2.69
N ASP A 275 31.43 -3.33 2.73
CA ASP A 275 32.03 -4.66 2.73
C ASP A 275 31.71 -5.47 3.99
N ASP A 276 31.43 -4.81 5.11
CA ASP A 276 31.03 -5.50 6.34
C ASP A 276 29.73 -6.31 6.16
N LEU A 277 28.82 -5.83 5.27
CA LEU A 277 27.53 -6.49 5.00
C LEU A 277 27.67 -7.75 4.15
N THR A 278 28.79 -7.92 3.44
CA THR A 278 29.07 -9.15 2.67
C THR A 278 29.33 -10.36 3.57
N LEU A 279 29.71 -10.11 4.82
CA LEU A 279 29.93 -11.13 5.84
C LEU A 279 28.63 -11.69 6.45
N LEU A 280 27.49 -11.07 6.17
CA LEU A 280 26.18 -11.53 6.63
C LEU A 280 25.67 -12.60 5.65
N ILE A 281 25.94 -13.86 5.94
CA ILE A 281 25.47 -15.04 5.18
C ILE A 281 24.03 -15.37 5.59
#